data_641cd4e724c618eee40d408fe037fedd
#
_entry.id   641cd4e724c618eee40d408fe037fedd
#
_cell.length_a   1.000
_cell.length_b   1.000
_cell.length_c   1.000
_cell.angle_alpha   90.00
_cell.angle_beta   90.00
_cell.angle_gamma   90.00
#
_symmetry.space_group_name_H-M   'P 1'
#
loop_
_entity.id
_entity.type
_entity.pdbx_description
1 polymer ?
#
loop_
_entity_poly.entity_id
_entity_poly.type
_entity_poly.pdbx_seq_one_letter_code
_entity_poly.pdbx_strand_id
1 'polypeptide(L)'
;LEVALADAAAWLAQPRHWGLTTPDGDVGGAHAGYRIYPCADGRVAVAALEPHFAARLCAAAGLPAVGDGPTLRAPATHEAVANFIRTQTRAQLDALALTQDIPLHTLA
;
A
#
# COMPACT_ATOMS: atom_id res chain seq x y z
N LEU A 1 3.12 14.89 14.03
CA LEU A 1 2.99 13.62 13.29
C LEU A 1 1.87 13.66 12.25
N GLU A 2 0.69 14.19 12.61
CA GLU A 2 -0.43 14.32 11.66
C GLU A 2 -0.08 15.27 10.51
N VAL A 3 0.62 16.37 10.79
CA VAL A 3 1.08 17.30 9.76
C VAL A 3 2.05 16.61 8.81
N ALA A 4 2.99 15.82 9.34
CA ALA A 4 3.94 15.08 8.52
C ALA A 4 3.27 14.04 7.63
N LEU A 5 2.20 13.37 8.13
CA LEU A 5 1.44 12.40 7.33
C LEU A 5 0.64 13.08 6.22
N ALA A 6 0.04 14.25 6.50
CA ALA A 6 -0.67 15.03 5.49
C ALA A 6 0.29 15.52 4.40
N ASP A 7 1.49 15.98 4.77
CA ASP A 7 2.52 16.39 3.83
C ASP A 7 2.98 15.23 2.98
N ALA A 8 3.19 14.04 3.58
CA ALA A 8 3.57 12.84 2.84
C ALA A 8 2.49 12.43 1.83
N ALA A 9 1.21 12.50 2.21
CA ALA A 9 0.10 12.19 1.29
C ALA A 9 0.05 13.18 0.12
N ALA A 10 0.22 14.48 0.39
CA ALA A 10 0.27 15.50 -0.65
C ALA A 10 1.48 15.30 -1.57
N TRP A 11 2.62 14.96 -1.00
CA TRP A 11 3.84 14.67 -1.77
C TRP A 11 3.65 13.48 -2.70
N LEU A 12 3.01 12.40 -2.24
CA LEU A 12 2.71 11.22 -3.06
C LEU A 12 1.77 11.55 -4.22
N ALA A 13 0.92 12.55 -4.10
CA ALA A 13 0.00 12.98 -5.15
C ALA A 13 0.62 13.93 -6.18
N GLN A 14 1.77 14.55 -5.89
CA GLN A 14 2.38 15.56 -6.77
C GLN A 14 2.66 15.07 -8.19
N PRO A 15 3.17 13.85 -8.44
CA PRO A 15 3.39 13.39 -9.81
C PRO A 15 2.13 13.43 -10.68
N ARG A 16 0.94 13.17 -10.12
CA ARG A 16 -0.34 13.30 -10.83
C ARG A 16 -0.65 14.76 -11.16
N HIS A 17 -0.43 15.66 -10.21
CA HIS A 17 -0.65 17.11 -10.39
C HIS A 17 0.23 17.68 -11.51
N TRP A 18 1.43 17.12 -11.68
CA TRP A 18 2.37 17.55 -12.72
C TRP A 18 2.17 16.81 -14.06
N GLY A 19 1.20 15.90 -14.14
CA GLY A 19 0.98 15.10 -15.34
C GLY A 19 2.02 14.03 -15.58
N LEU A 20 2.83 13.68 -14.58
CA LEU A 20 3.87 12.66 -14.67
C LEU A 20 3.34 11.25 -14.53
N THR A 21 2.16 11.11 -13.92
CA THR A 21 1.50 9.81 -13.72
C THR A 21 0.02 9.93 -14.08
N THR A 22 -0.61 8.79 -14.36
CA THR A 22 -2.04 8.71 -14.65
C THR A 22 -2.75 7.85 -13.61
N PRO A 23 -4.09 7.97 -13.48
CA PRO A 23 -4.84 7.10 -12.58
C PRO A 23 -4.66 5.60 -12.85
N ASP A 24 -4.34 5.24 -14.09
CA ASP A 24 -4.14 3.85 -14.50
C ASP A 24 -2.68 3.38 -14.37
N GLY A 25 -1.76 4.28 -13.98
CA GLY A 25 -0.36 3.95 -13.75
C GLY A 25 -0.11 3.37 -12.35
N ASP A 26 1.08 2.83 -12.11
CA ASP A 26 1.45 2.20 -10.83
C ASP A 26 1.25 3.15 -9.65
N VAL A 27 1.73 4.38 -9.75
CA VAL A 27 1.55 5.39 -8.69
C VAL A 27 0.19 6.08 -8.75
N GLY A 28 -0.64 5.76 -9.72
CA GLY A 28 -2.02 6.22 -9.84
C GLY A 28 -3.05 5.26 -9.23
N GLY A 29 -2.61 4.12 -8.71
CA GLY A 29 -3.47 3.13 -8.06
C GLY A 29 -3.53 1.77 -8.74
N ALA A 30 -2.85 1.58 -9.87
CA ALA A 30 -2.82 0.29 -10.56
C ALA A 30 -2.02 -0.77 -9.80
N HIS A 31 -1.00 -0.35 -9.07
CA HIS A 31 -0.15 -1.25 -8.28
C HIS A 31 -0.74 -1.44 -6.88
N ALA A 32 -1.07 -2.67 -6.51
CA ALA A 32 -1.68 -2.97 -5.21
C ALA A 32 -0.81 -2.56 -4.01
N GLY A 33 0.50 -2.49 -4.18
CA GLY A 33 1.45 -2.07 -3.15
C GLY A 33 1.64 -0.56 -3.03
N TYR A 34 0.92 0.24 -3.82
CA TYR A 34 1.05 1.70 -3.76
C TYR A 34 -0.34 2.35 -3.77
N ARG A 35 -1.01 2.29 -2.62
CA ARG A 35 -2.39 2.78 -2.46
C ARG A 35 -2.66 3.12 -1.00
N ILE A 36 -3.77 3.84 -0.79
CA ILE A 36 -4.38 4.02 0.52
C ILE A 36 -5.55 3.06 0.63
N TYR A 37 -5.56 2.25 1.70
CA TYR A 37 -6.61 1.26 1.96
C TYR A 37 -7.33 1.56 3.27
N PRO A 38 -8.63 1.28 3.37
CA PRO A 38 -9.30 1.26 4.66
C PRO A 38 -8.84 0.05 5.48
N CYS A 39 -8.65 0.26 6.78
CA CYS A 39 -8.42 -0.81 7.74
C CYS A 39 -9.53 -0.81 8.80
N ALA A 40 -9.43 -1.67 9.82
CA ALA A 40 -10.53 -1.88 10.77
C ALA A 40 -10.91 -0.60 11.55
N ASP A 41 -9.94 0.26 11.84
CA ASP A 41 -10.13 1.46 12.67
C ASP A 41 -9.50 2.72 12.07
N GLY A 42 -9.39 2.78 10.75
CA GLY A 42 -8.83 3.94 10.06
C GLY A 42 -8.40 3.60 8.64
N ARG A 43 -7.24 4.11 8.24
CA ARG A 43 -6.69 3.90 6.90
C ARG A 43 -5.20 3.63 6.99
N VAL A 44 -4.64 3.12 5.92
CA VAL A 44 -3.20 2.90 5.80
C VAL A 44 -2.73 3.29 4.41
N ALA A 45 -1.62 4.03 4.35
CA ALA A 45 -0.92 4.32 3.11
C ALA A 45 0.17 3.28 2.92
N VAL A 46 0.13 2.53 1.82
CA VAL A 46 1.11 1.50 1.50
C VAL A 46 1.99 1.98 0.36
N ALA A 47 3.30 1.84 0.50
CA ALA A 47 4.29 2.27 -0.48
C ALA A 47 5.32 1.15 -0.74
N ALA A 48 4.82 -0.04 -1.08
CA ALA A 48 5.59 -1.26 -1.31
C ALA A 48 5.77 -1.50 -2.81
N LEU A 49 6.40 -0.56 -3.52
CA LEU A 49 6.63 -0.64 -4.97
C LEU A 49 7.80 -1.55 -5.34
N GLU A 50 8.86 -1.55 -4.54
CA GLU A 50 10.02 -2.37 -4.83
C GLU A 50 9.66 -3.85 -4.72
N PRO A 51 10.18 -4.72 -5.64
CA PRO A 51 9.74 -6.12 -5.71
C PRO A 51 9.83 -6.88 -4.40
N HIS A 52 10.87 -6.68 -3.61
CA HIS A 52 11.03 -7.39 -2.33
C HIS A 52 10.00 -6.92 -1.29
N PHE A 53 9.62 -5.64 -1.27
CA PHE A 53 8.56 -5.12 -0.40
C PHE A 53 7.19 -5.58 -0.88
N ALA A 54 6.95 -5.56 -2.19
CA ALA A 54 5.70 -6.05 -2.77
C ALA A 54 5.49 -7.53 -2.48
N ALA A 55 6.55 -8.33 -2.57
CA ALA A 55 6.51 -9.76 -2.24
C ALA A 55 6.13 -9.99 -0.77
N ARG A 56 6.68 -9.21 0.15
CA ARG A 56 6.34 -9.30 1.58
C ARG A 56 4.89 -8.93 1.84
N LEU A 57 4.38 -7.90 1.17
CA LEU A 57 2.97 -7.52 1.26
C LEU A 57 2.07 -8.65 0.77
N CYS A 58 2.37 -9.25 -0.36
CA CYS A 58 1.62 -10.39 -0.89
C CYS A 58 1.62 -11.56 0.10
N ALA A 59 2.77 -11.91 0.65
CA ALA A 59 2.88 -12.97 1.64
C ALA A 59 2.03 -12.68 2.89
N ALA A 60 2.04 -11.46 3.38
CA ALA A 60 1.22 -11.04 4.52
C ALA A 60 -0.27 -11.19 4.22
N ALA A 61 -0.68 -10.94 2.98
CA ALA A 61 -2.07 -11.09 2.52
C ALA A 61 -2.46 -12.54 2.18
N GLY A 62 -1.59 -13.50 2.43
CA GLY A 62 -1.86 -14.92 2.17
C GLY A 62 -1.62 -15.34 0.72
N LEU A 63 -0.96 -14.52 -0.07
CA LEU A 63 -0.61 -14.82 -1.45
C LEU A 63 0.83 -15.35 -1.56
N PRO A 64 1.20 -15.96 -2.70
CA PRO A 64 2.62 -16.24 -2.95
C PRO A 64 3.46 -14.98 -2.86
N ALA A 65 4.69 -15.08 -2.36
CA ALA A 65 5.60 -13.96 -2.17
C ALA A 65 6.24 -13.56 -3.51
N VAL A 66 5.44 -13.00 -4.40
CA VAL A 66 5.84 -12.55 -5.75
C VAL A 66 5.58 -11.06 -5.85
N GLY A 67 6.62 -10.29 -6.18
CA GLY A 67 6.58 -8.83 -6.18
C GLY A 67 6.69 -8.17 -7.55
N ASP A 68 6.44 -8.91 -8.65
CA ASP A 68 6.52 -8.33 -9.99
C ASP A 68 5.33 -7.42 -10.32
N GLY A 69 5.51 -6.54 -11.31
CA GLY A 69 4.47 -5.60 -11.74
C GLY A 69 3.17 -6.26 -12.16
N PRO A 70 3.17 -7.29 -13.03
CA PRO A 70 1.94 -7.97 -13.43
C PRO A 70 1.17 -8.55 -12.26
N THR A 71 1.83 -9.17 -11.28
CA THR A 71 1.19 -9.71 -10.08
C THR A 71 0.52 -8.59 -9.27
N LEU A 72 1.22 -7.49 -9.04
CA LEU A 72 0.70 -6.39 -8.22
C LEU A 72 -0.38 -5.57 -8.93
N ARG A 73 -0.51 -5.67 -10.23
CA ARG A 73 -1.59 -5.04 -11.01
C ARG A 73 -2.81 -5.95 -11.18
N ALA A 74 -2.69 -7.24 -10.88
CA ALA A 74 -3.78 -8.19 -11.06
C ALA A 74 -4.96 -7.88 -10.12
N PRO A 75 -6.22 -7.93 -10.62
CA PRO A 75 -7.40 -7.67 -9.77
C PRO A 75 -7.49 -8.58 -8.55
N ALA A 76 -7.12 -9.85 -8.66
CA ALA A 76 -7.12 -10.79 -7.55
C ALA A 76 -6.13 -10.38 -6.45
N THR A 77 -4.98 -9.81 -6.81
CA THR A 77 -4.00 -9.29 -5.84
C THR A 77 -4.55 -8.08 -5.11
N HIS A 78 -5.16 -7.13 -5.83
CA HIS A 78 -5.82 -5.97 -5.22
C HIS A 78 -6.88 -6.40 -4.21
N GLU A 79 -7.72 -7.36 -4.58
CA GLU A 79 -8.78 -7.86 -3.71
C GLU A 79 -8.22 -8.52 -2.45
N ALA A 80 -7.23 -9.39 -2.61
CA ALA A 80 -6.61 -10.09 -1.47
C ALA A 80 -5.94 -9.12 -0.50
N VAL A 81 -5.18 -8.14 -1.01
CA VAL A 81 -4.52 -7.13 -0.18
C VAL A 81 -5.57 -6.26 0.53
N ALA A 82 -6.59 -5.80 -0.18
CA ALA A 82 -7.65 -4.97 0.40
C ALA A 82 -8.42 -5.73 1.51
N ASN A 83 -8.76 -6.99 1.26
CA ASN A 83 -9.46 -7.81 2.24
C ASN A 83 -8.62 -8.08 3.49
N PHE A 84 -7.34 -8.37 3.32
CA PHE A 84 -6.42 -8.55 4.44
C PHE A 84 -6.33 -7.27 5.29
N ILE A 85 -6.05 -6.14 4.65
CA ILE A 85 -5.87 -4.86 5.36
C ILE A 85 -7.15 -4.46 6.10
N ARG A 86 -8.32 -4.70 5.51
CA ARG A 86 -9.62 -4.35 6.11
C ARG A 86 -9.84 -5.05 7.45
N THR A 87 -9.27 -6.23 7.65
CA THR A 87 -9.41 -6.99 8.90
C THR A 87 -8.38 -6.59 9.97
N GLN A 88 -7.39 -5.78 9.62
CA GLN A 88 -6.32 -5.39 10.53
C GLN A 88 -6.61 -4.04 11.17
N THR A 89 -6.25 -3.91 12.46
CA THR A 89 -6.24 -2.60 13.13
C THR A 89 -4.98 -1.83 12.76
N ARG A 90 -4.98 -0.51 13.01
CA ARG A 90 -3.78 0.31 12.83
C ARG A 90 -2.60 -0.22 13.64
N ALA A 91 -2.86 -0.63 14.90
CA ALA A 91 -1.81 -1.20 15.75
C ALA A 91 -1.22 -2.49 15.16
N GLN A 92 -2.07 -3.37 14.61
CA GLN A 92 -1.61 -4.59 13.96
C GLN A 92 -0.79 -4.30 12.71
N LEU A 93 -1.21 -3.32 11.92
CA LEU A 93 -0.47 -2.90 10.71
C LEU A 93 0.88 -2.26 11.06
N ASP A 94 0.93 -1.43 12.10
CA ASP A 94 2.19 -0.84 12.57
C ASP A 94 3.17 -1.93 13.02
N ALA A 95 2.70 -2.93 13.75
CA ALA A 95 3.51 -4.07 14.17
C ALA A 95 3.99 -4.89 12.96
N LEU A 96 3.12 -5.11 11.97
CA LEU A 96 3.46 -5.82 10.73
C LEU A 96 4.56 -5.09 9.96
N ALA A 97 4.46 -3.76 9.86
CA ALA A 97 5.46 -2.94 9.18
C ALA A 97 6.84 -3.11 9.79
N LEU A 98 6.92 -3.17 11.12
CA LEU A 98 8.19 -3.35 11.83
C LEU A 98 8.73 -4.78 11.72
N THR A 99 7.87 -5.78 11.91
CA THR A 99 8.32 -7.18 11.96
C THR A 99 8.61 -7.76 10.59
N GLN A 100 7.89 -7.32 9.55
CA GLN A 100 8.03 -7.84 8.19
C GLN A 100 8.75 -6.86 7.26
N ASP A 101 9.11 -5.68 7.74
CA ASP A 101 9.75 -4.63 6.95
C ASP A 101 8.95 -4.31 5.68
N ILE A 102 7.70 -3.90 5.87
CA ILE A 102 6.79 -3.48 4.80
C ILE A 102 6.57 -1.97 4.91
N PRO A 103 6.87 -1.19 3.87
CA PRO A 103 6.64 0.25 3.89
C PRO A 103 5.15 0.58 3.91
N LEU A 104 4.64 0.97 5.06
CA LEU A 104 3.28 1.45 5.22
C LEU A 104 3.19 2.41 6.41
N HIS A 105 2.19 3.29 6.37
CA HIS A 105 1.91 4.25 7.44
C HIS A 105 0.42 4.30 7.70
N THR A 106 0.02 4.08 8.94
CA THR A 106 -1.39 4.13 9.34
C THR A 106 -1.86 5.57 9.51
N LEU A 107 -3.12 5.80 9.18
CA LEU A 107 -3.80 7.11 9.26
C LEU A 107 -5.06 6.97 10.10
N ALA A 108 -5.38 8.02 10.81
CA ALA A 108 -6.62 8.07 11.59
C ALA A 108 -7.88 8.00 10.73
#